data_1e6466e15fdd8ba6be3b26011ebe3b30
#
_entry.id   1e6466e15fdd8ba6be3b26011ebe3b30
#
_cell.length_a   1.000
_cell.length_b   1.000
_cell.length_c   1.000
_cell.angle_alpha   90.00
_cell.angle_beta   90.00
_cell.angle_gamma   90.00
#
_symmetry.space_group_name_H-M   'P 1'
#
loop_
_entity.id
_entity.type
_entity.pdbx_description
1 polymer ?
#
loop_
_entity_poly.entity_id
_entity_poly.type
_entity_poly.pdbx_seq_one_letter_code
_entity_poly.pdbx_strand_id
1 'polypeptide(L)'
;MKISPSILSADFAALGDAIARAEAGGADMIHVDVMDGNFVPNLTIGPVVIESIRKRTRLPLDTHLMIVQPERYIEDFVRAGADLLTVHVEACPHLHRTLQQIRDAGAKAGVALNPSTPPDSIEWVLDSLDLILVMSVNPGFGGQSFIHSSLAKLRQIRTLVGSRRIEISVDGGGAHDKAALLAKAGATTLVAGSAVFGTDDPARAVRDLRSASEVLK
;
A
#
# COMPACT_ATOMS: atom_id res chain seq x y z
N MET A 1 3.64 -11.31 9.28
CA MET A 1 3.15 -10.09 8.59
C MET A 1 3.27 -10.30 7.10
N LYS A 2 2.32 -9.83 6.26
CA LYS A 2 2.43 -9.84 4.79
C LYS A 2 3.47 -8.82 4.33
N ILE A 3 4.14 -9.09 3.21
CA ILE A 3 5.09 -8.17 2.57
C ILE A 3 4.57 -7.80 1.19
N SER A 4 4.44 -6.49 0.94
CA SER A 4 3.98 -5.87 -0.30
C SER A 4 5.10 -4.99 -0.88
N PRO A 5 6.01 -5.53 -1.72
CA PRO A 5 7.07 -4.75 -2.34
C PRO A 5 6.51 -3.65 -3.24
N SER A 6 6.89 -2.37 -2.99
CA SER A 6 6.51 -1.25 -3.86
C SER A 6 7.46 -1.12 -5.04
N ILE A 7 6.91 -1.27 -6.24
CA ILE A 7 7.64 -1.13 -7.49
C ILE A 7 8.09 0.31 -7.79
N LEU A 8 7.67 1.28 -7.00
CA LEU A 8 8.15 2.68 -7.11
C LEU A 8 9.68 2.77 -7.01
N SER A 9 10.31 1.84 -6.27
CA SER A 9 11.77 1.80 -6.12
C SER A 9 12.46 0.79 -7.05
N ALA A 10 11.74 0.16 -7.97
CA ALA A 10 12.28 -0.77 -8.94
C ALA A 10 12.76 -0.04 -10.21
N ASP A 11 13.54 -0.72 -11.05
CA ASP A 11 13.83 -0.25 -12.39
C ASP A 11 12.59 -0.36 -13.28
N PHE A 12 12.04 0.78 -13.68
CA PHE A 12 10.84 0.84 -14.51
C PHE A 12 11.04 0.26 -15.92
N ALA A 13 12.27 0.19 -16.41
CA ALA A 13 12.58 -0.48 -17.68
C ALA A 13 12.55 -2.03 -17.55
N ALA A 14 12.57 -2.58 -16.33
CA ALA A 14 12.65 -4.01 -16.04
C ALA A 14 11.64 -4.47 -14.97
N LEU A 15 10.46 -3.83 -14.88
CA LEU A 15 9.46 -4.13 -13.84
C LEU A 15 9.07 -5.60 -13.75
N GLY A 16 8.92 -6.28 -14.91
CA GLY A 16 8.57 -7.70 -14.93
C GLY A 16 9.59 -8.58 -14.21
N ASP A 17 10.87 -8.30 -14.39
CA ASP A 17 11.97 -9.06 -13.76
C ASP A 17 12.09 -8.70 -12.27
N ALA A 18 11.91 -7.42 -11.92
CA ALA A 18 11.87 -6.97 -10.52
C ALA A 18 10.75 -7.66 -9.73
N ILE A 19 9.54 -7.72 -10.30
CA ILE A 19 8.38 -8.39 -9.71
C ILE A 19 8.66 -9.89 -9.54
N ALA A 20 9.21 -10.57 -10.56
CA ALA A 20 9.53 -12.00 -10.48
C ALA A 20 10.55 -12.31 -9.36
N ARG A 21 11.54 -11.43 -9.15
CA ARG A 21 12.52 -11.56 -8.06
C ARG A 21 11.86 -11.39 -6.69
N ALA A 22 10.96 -10.42 -6.52
CA ALA A 22 10.21 -10.22 -5.29
C ALA A 22 9.27 -11.42 -5.00
N GLU A 23 8.58 -11.93 -6.03
CA GLU A 23 7.71 -13.10 -5.97
C GLU A 23 8.48 -14.36 -5.55
N ALA A 24 9.68 -14.58 -6.10
CA ALA A 24 10.59 -15.67 -5.70
C ALA A 24 11.04 -15.56 -4.22
N GLY A 25 11.02 -14.36 -3.64
CA GLY A 25 11.23 -14.09 -2.22
C GLY A 25 10.03 -14.39 -1.33
N GLY A 26 8.87 -14.69 -1.91
CA GLY A 26 7.63 -14.94 -1.19
C GLY A 26 6.83 -13.67 -0.90
N ALA A 27 6.89 -12.63 -1.73
CA ALA A 27 5.99 -11.49 -1.63
C ALA A 27 4.52 -11.95 -1.64
N ASP A 28 3.65 -11.29 -0.87
CA ASP A 28 2.22 -11.64 -0.77
C ASP A 28 1.38 -10.88 -1.78
N MET A 29 1.83 -9.70 -2.20
CA MET A 29 1.23 -8.83 -3.20
C MET A 29 2.30 -7.89 -3.77
N ILE A 30 1.95 -7.13 -4.79
CA ILE A 30 2.82 -6.08 -5.36
C ILE A 30 2.15 -4.73 -5.14
N HIS A 31 2.86 -3.81 -4.51
CA HIS A 31 2.37 -2.45 -4.28
C HIS A 31 2.70 -1.55 -5.46
N VAL A 32 1.70 -0.80 -5.92
CA VAL A 32 1.76 0.04 -7.11
C VAL A 32 1.36 1.47 -6.76
N ASP A 33 2.34 2.36 -6.66
CA ASP A 33 2.15 3.77 -6.31
C ASP A 33 1.82 4.62 -7.55
N VAL A 34 0.58 5.09 -7.64
CA VAL A 34 0.09 5.95 -8.73
C VAL A 34 0.03 7.39 -8.25
N MET A 35 0.72 8.29 -8.98
CA MET A 35 0.85 9.71 -8.62
C MET A 35 0.57 10.60 -9.84
N ASP A 36 -0.12 11.72 -9.63
CA ASP A 36 -0.62 12.60 -10.69
C ASP A 36 0.04 13.99 -10.76
N GLY A 37 1.00 14.27 -9.88
CA GLY A 37 1.64 15.59 -9.79
C GLY A 37 0.78 16.69 -9.19
N ASN A 38 -0.45 16.36 -8.70
CA ASN A 38 -1.36 17.29 -8.04
C ASN A 38 -1.58 16.95 -6.58
N PHE A 39 -2.02 15.73 -6.28
CA PHE A 39 -2.15 15.27 -4.89
C PHE A 39 -0.78 15.18 -4.20
N VAL A 40 0.23 14.74 -4.95
CA VAL A 40 1.64 14.70 -4.54
C VAL A 40 2.52 15.32 -5.63
N PRO A 41 3.70 15.92 -5.29
CA PRO A 41 4.56 16.62 -6.26
C PRO A 41 5.44 15.64 -7.07
N ASN A 42 4.87 14.51 -7.52
CA ASN A 42 5.53 13.50 -8.33
C ASN A 42 4.55 12.90 -9.34
N LEU A 43 5.06 12.42 -10.46
CA LEU A 43 4.34 11.69 -11.49
C LEU A 43 4.92 10.30 -11.61
N THR A 44 4.08 9.25 -11.66
CA THR A 44 4.59 7.88 -11.77
C THR A 44 3.96 7.12 -12.93
N ILE A 45 2.93 6.34 -12.67
CA ILE A 45 2.36 5.38 -13.63
C ILE A 45 0.83 5.48 -13.64
N GLY A 46 0.23 4.80 -14.62
CA GLY A 46 -1.21 4.71 -14.76
C GLY A 46 -1.67 3.30 -15.19
N PRO A 47 -2.95 3.14 -15.59
CA PRO A 47 -3.55 1.85 -15.94
C PRO A 47 -2.75 1.05 -16.98
N VAL A 48 -2.11 1.71 -17.96
CA VAL A 48 -1.30 1.05 -19.01
C VAL A 48 -0.15 0.23 -18.44
N VAL A 49 0.51 0.74 -17.38
CA VAL A 49 1.60 0.01 -16.72
C VAL A 49 1.03 -1.16 -15.91
N ILE A 50 -0.10 -0.96 -15.20
CA ILE A 50 -0.79 -2.02 -14.45
C ILE A 50 -1.19 -3.17 -15.39
N GLU A 51 -1.78 -2.87 -16.56
CA GLU A 51 -2.11 -3.89 -17.57
C GLU A 51 -0.86 -4.67 -18.03
N SER A 52 0.27 -3.99 -18.14
CA SER A 52 1.52 -4.62 -18.57
C SER A 52 2.09 -5.55 -17.50
N ILE A 53 2.14 -5.10 -16.23
CA ILE A 53 2.65 -5.92 -15.13
C ILE A 53 1.70 -7.04 -14.74
N ARG A 54 0.38 -6.87 -14.92
CA ARG A 54 -0.60 -7.94 -14.68
C ARG A 54 -0.31 -9.21 -15.48
N LYS A 55 0.22 -9.07 -16.67
CA LYS A 55 0.63 -10.20 -17.54
C LYS A 55 1.87 -10.94 -17.03
N ARG A 56 2.60 -10.37 -16.07
CA ARG A 56 3.90 -10.88 -15.56
C ARG A 56 3.81 -11.53 -14.18
N THR A 57 2.71 -11.35 -13.45
CA THR A 57 2.51 -11.94 -12.13
C THR A 57 1.07 -12.37 -11.90
N ARG A 58 0.85 -13.28 -10.96
CA ARG A 58 -0.48 -13.64 -10.44
C ARG A 58 -0.71 -13.14 -9.01
N LEU A 59 0.28 -12.51 -8.40
CA LEU A 59 0.12 -11.89 -7.09
C LEU A 59 -0.92 -10.76 -7.18
N PRO A 60 -1.68 -10.51 -6.11
CA PRO A 60 -2.56 -9.35 -6.05
C PRO A 60 -1.79 -8.06 -6.31
N LEU A 61 -2.35 -7.18 -7.14
CA LEU A 61 -1.87 -5.83 -7.37
C LEU A 61 -2.60 -4.89 -6.40
N ASP A 62 -1.87 -4.43 -5.38
CA ASP A 62 -2.30 -3.46 -4.37
C ASP A 62 -1.98 -2.06 -4.90
N THR A 63 -2.98 -1.41 -5.50
CA THR A 63 -2.81 -0.14 -6.21
C THR A 63 -3.20 1.03 -5.33
N HIS A 64 -2.23 1.86 -4.99
CA HIS A 64 -2.35 3.03 -4.13
C HIS A 64 -2.45 4.31 -4.97
N LEU A 65 -3.62 4.96 -4.93
CA LEU A 65 -3.94 6.14 -5.74
C LEU A 65 -3.66 7.43 -4.97
N MET A 66 -2.50 8.01 -5.18
CA MET A 66 -2.11 9.35 -4.74
C MET A 66 -2.46 10.37 -5.84
N ILE A 67 -3.75 10.47 -6.15
CA ILE A 67 -4.29 11.32 -7.21
C ILE A 67 -5.50 12.11 -6.73
N VAL A 68 -5.77 13.26 -7.33
CA VAL A 68 -7.01 13.99 -7.12
C VAL A 68 -8.17 13.34 -7.87
N GLN A 69 -9.38 13.40 -7.31
CA GLN A 69 -10.62 12.85 -7.93
C GLN A 69 -10.45 11.38 -8.39
N PRO A 70 -9.98 10.45 -7.51
CA PRO A 70 -9.71 9.06 -7.88
C PRO A 70 -10.94 8.33 -8.44
N GLU A 71 -12.16 8.74 -8.06
CA GLU A 71 -13.43 8.19 -8.53
C GLU A 71 -13.59 8.21 -10.05
N ARG A 72 -12.85 9.07 -10.76
CA ARG A 72 -12.89 9.17 -12.23
C ARG A 72 -12.17 8.03 -12.92
N TYR A 73 -11.29 7.31 -12.23
CA TYR A 73 -10.35 6.35 -12.82
C TYR A 73 -10.50 4.93 -12.26
N ILE A 74 -11.39 4.70 -11.31
CA ILE A 74 -11.57 3.40 -10.63
C ILE A 74 -11.77 2.27 -11.63
N GLU A 75 -12.71 2.43 -12.57
CA GLU A 75 -13.01 1.40 -13.56
C GLU A 75 -11.81 1.08 -14.47
N ASP A 76 -11.02 2.10 -14.84
CA ASP A 76 -9.85 1.91 -15.70
C ASP A 76 -8.75 1.13 -14.97
N PHE A 77 -8.51 1.41 -13.67
CA PHE A 77 -7.54 0.67 -12.88
C PHE A 77 -7.96 -0.77 -12.63
N VAL A 78 -9.23 -1.01 -12.32
CA VAL A 78 -9.76 -2.37 -12.13
C VAL A 78 -9.69 -3.16 -13.42
N ARG A 79 -10.10 -2.57 -14.55
CA ARG A 79 -10.00 -3.19 -15.88
C ARG A 79 -8.56 -3.53 -16.26
N ALA A 80 -7.60 -2.70 -15.88
CA ALA A 80 -6.17 -2.94 -16.08
C ALA A 80 -5.62 -4.09 -15.22
N GLY A 81 -6.34 -4.52 -14.18
CA GLY A 81 -5.99 -5.67 -13.35
C GLY A 81 -5.59 -5.35 -11.90
N ALA A 82 -5.97 -4.19 -11.37
CA ALA A 82 -5.85 -3.90 -9.95
C ALA A 82 -6.82 -4.78 -9.14
N ASP A 83 -6.31 -5.54 -8.17
CA ASP A 83 -7.11 -6.40 -7.29
C ASP A 83 -7.60 -5.65 -6.05
N LEU A 84 -6.86 -4.64 -5.63
CA LEU A 84 -7.16 -3.77 -4.52
C LEU A 84 -6.84 -2.33 -4.93
N LEU A 85 -7.79 -1.42 -4.69
CA LEU A 85 -7.61 0.02 -4.92
C LEU A 85 -7.70 0.76 -3.60
N THR A 86 -6.63 1.46 -3.25
CA THR A 86 -6.53 2.29 -2.05
C THR A 86 -6.55 3.75 -2.44
N VAL A 87 -7.57 4.50 -1.98
CA VAL A 87 -7.72 5.93 -2.21
C VAL A 87 -7.42 6.71 -0.94
N HIS A 88 -6.90 7.92 -1.05
CA HIS A 88 -6.71 8.79 0.11
C HIS A 88 -8.04 9.39 0.57
N VAL A 89 -8.30 9.34 1.89
CA VAL A 89 -9.48 10.00 2.48
C VAL A 89 -9.50 11.49 2.14
N GLU A 90 -8.32 12.11 2.09
CA GLU A 90 -8.12 13.54 1.78
C GLU A 90 -8.47 13.89 0.33
N ALA A 91 -8.46 12.92 -0.58
CA ALA A 91 -8.81 13.11 -2.00
C ALA A 91 -10.28 12.81 -2.30
N CYS A 92 -11.06 12.31 -1.33
CA CYS A 92 -12.41 11.79 -1.53
C CYS A 92 -13.45 12.53 -0.70
N PRO A 93 -14.04 13.66 -1.17
CA PRO A 93 -15.12 14.36 -0.46
C PRO A 93 -16.33 13.46 -0.14
N HIS A 94 -16.57 12.44 -0.95
CA HIS A 94 -17.63 11.45 -0.79
C HIS A 94 -17.07 10.03 -0.63
N LEU A 95 -16.21 9.84 0.38
CA LEU A 95 -15.44 8.61 0.57
C LEU A 95 -16.31 7.34 0.52
N HIS A 96 -17.45 7.31 1.21
CA HIS A 96 -18.35 6.14 1.20
C HIS A 96 -18.76 5.75 -0.22
N ARG A 97 -19.16 6.71 -1.05
CA ARG A 97 -19.53 6.47 -2.45
C ARG A 97 -18.34 5.95 -3.28
N THR A 98 -17.16 6.52 -3.07
CA THR A 98 -15.94 6.09 -3.77
C THR A 98 -15.57 4.64 -3.44
N LEU A 99 -15.65 4.26 -2.14
CA LEU A 99 -15.41 2.88 -1.71
C LEU A 99 -16.45 1.91 -2.30
N GLN A 100 -17.72 2.31 -2.36
CA GLN A 100 -18.75 1.50 -3.00
C GLN A 100 -18.47 1.31 -4.49
N GLN A 101 -18.06 2.37 -5.21
CA GLN A 101 -17.69 2.30 -6.63
C GLN A 101 -16.53 1.34 -6.87
N ILE A 102 -15.50 1.31 -6.00
CA ILE A 102 -14.40 0.35 -6.08
C ILE A 102 -14.93 -1.09 -5.99
N ARG A 103 -15.81 -1.35 -5.01
CA ARG A 103 -16.39 -2.68 -4.80
C ARG A 103 -17.30 -3.11 -5.94
N ASP A 104 -18.11 -2.20 -6.46
CA ASP A 104 -19.00 -2.44 -7.61
C ASP A 104 -18.21 -2.73 -8.89
N ALA A 105 -17.03 -2.13 -9.04
CA ALA A 105 -16.10 -2.43 -10.14
C ALA A 105 -15.41 -3.80 -9.99
N GLY A 106 -15.50 -4.46 -8.84
CA GLY A 106 -14.97 -5.80 -8.58
C GLY A 106 -13.62 -5.87 -7.87
N ALA A 107 -13.08 -4.74 -7.39
CA ALA A 107 -11.85 -4.71 -6.60
C ALA A 107 -12.14 -4.63 -5.10
N LYS A 108 -11.15 -4.98 -4.28
CA LYS A 108 -11.16 -4.70 -2.84
C LYS A 108 -10.96 -3.21 -2.60
N ALA A 109 -11.65 -2.66 -1.60
CA ALA A 109 -11.62 -1.25 -1.29
C ALA A 109 -10.68 -0.95 -0.12
N GLY A 110 -9.68 -0.08 -0.37
CA GLY A 110 -8.75 0.42 0.63
C GLY A 110 -8.87 1.94 0.83
N VAL A 111 -8.50 2.41 2.02
CA VAL A 111 -8.36 3.83 2.32
C VAL A 111 -6.98 4.13 2.90
N ALA A 112 -6.33 5.18 2.40
CA ALA A 112 -5.07 5.69 2.91
C ALA A 112 -5.28 6.94 3.77
N LEU A 113 -4.44 7.08 4.80
CA LEU A 113 -4.42 8.20 5.73
C LEU A 113 -3.04 8.85 5.74
N ASN A 114 -2.94 10.12 5.39
CA ASN A 114 -1.72 10.91 5.52
C ASN A 114 -1.23 10.98 6.98
N PRO A 115 0.05 11.30 7.23
CA PRO A 115 0.58 11.37 8.59
C PRO A 115 -0.24 12.26 9.55
N SER A 116 -0.78 13.37 9.06
CA SER A 116 -1.56 14.34 9.85
C SER A 116 -3.04 13.99 10.00
N THR A 117 -3.59 13.07 9.19
CA THR A 117 -5.03 12.74 9.17
C THR A 117 -5.40 11.82 10.34
N PRO A 118 -6.40 12.17 11.15
CA PRO A 118 -6.77 11.37 12.31
C PRO A 118 -7.53 10.09 11.89
N PRO A 119 -7.40 8.98 12.65
CA PRO A 119 -8.11 7.73 12.39
C PRO A 119 -9.64 7.86 12.36
N ASP A 120 -10.21 8.78 13.12
CA ASP A 120 -11.66 8.99 13.23
C ASP A 120 -12.29 9.42 11.89
N SER A 121 -11.49 9.94 10.95
CA SER A 121 -11.94 10.31 9.61
C SER A 121 -12.54 9.15 8.81
N ILE A 122 -12.28 7.90 9.20
CA ILE A 122 -12.78 6.69 8.53
C ILE A 122 -13.73 5.85 9.38
N GLU A 123 -14.10 6.30 10.58
CA GLU A 123 -14.93 5.55 11.51
C GLU A 123 -16.25 5.05 10.88
N TRP A 124 -16.90 5.93 10.09
CA TRP A 124 -18.22 5.66 9.51
C TRP A 124 -18.21 4.84 8.22
N VAL A 125 -17.03 4.44 7.73
CA VAL A 125 -16.87 3.66 6.49
C VAL A 125 -16.19 2.31 6.70
N LEU A 126 -15.88 1.92 7.93
CA LEU A 126 -15.15 0.68 8.25
C LEU A 126 -15.76 -0.56 7.61
N ASP A 127 -17.09 -0.68 7.60
CA ASP A 127 -17.77 -1.86 7.05
C ASP A 127 -17.69 -1.94 5.50
N SER A 128 -17.20 -0.88 4.86
CA SER A 128 -16.94 -0.82 3.41
C SER A 128 -15.47 -1.05 3.06
N LEU A 129 -14.60 -1.30 4.06
CA LEU A 129 -13.15 -1.41 3.87
C LEU A 129 -12.66 -2.85 3.94
N ASP A 130 -11.72 -3.17 3.04
CA ASP A 130 -10.92 -4.38 3.07
C ASP A 130 -9.49 -4.10 3.58
N LEU A 131 -9.01 -2.84 3.43
CA LEU A 131 -7.68 -2.42 3.84
C LEU A 131 -7.66 -0.96 4.31
N ILE A 132 -6.85 -0.67 5.34
CA ILE A 132 -6.46 0.68 5.77
C ILE A 132 -4.96 0.82 5.59
N LEU A 133 -4.52 1.81 4.79
CA LEU A 133 -3.12 2.13 4.57
C LEU A 133 -2.71 3.32 5.42
N VAL A 134 -1.78 3.11 6.32
CA VAL A 134 -1.20 4.17 7.17
C VAL A 134 0.08 4.68 6.55
N MET A 135 0.09 5.94 6.14
CA MET A 135 1.32 6.58 5.69
C MET A 135 2.23 6.87 6.88
N SER A 136 3.41 6.30 6.87
CA SER A 136 4.45 6.57 7.87
C SER A 136 5.57 7.48 7.35
N VAL A 137 5.36 8.03 6.19
CA VAL A 137 6.11 9.13 5.54
C VAL A 137 5.10 10.05 4.85
N ASN A 138 5.50 11.23 4.38
CA ASN A 138 4.65 12.01 3.49
C ASN A 138 4.58 11.31 2.12
N PRO A 139 3.38 11.13 1.53
CA PRO A 139 3.26 10.49 0.22
C PRO A 139 3.98 11.28 -0.87
N GLY A 140 4.46 10.57 -1.93
CA GLY A 140 5.06 11.19 -3.11
C GLY A 140 6.47 10.71 -3.47
N PHE A 141 7.30 10.27 -2.51
CA PHE A 141 8.67 9.82 -2.77
C PHE A 141 9.05 8.63 -1.88
N GLY A 142 9.87 7.74 -2.43
CA GLY A 142 10.50 6.67 -1.65
C GLY A 142 11.70 7.15 -0.82
N GLY A 143 12.21 6.30 0.07
CA GLY A 143 13.46 6.53 0.80
C GLY A 143 13.41 7.60 1.91
N GLN A 144 12.23 8.00 2.34
CA GLN A 144 12.04 8.99 3.40
C GLN A 144 12.25 8.43 4.81
N SER A 145 12.51 9.34 5.76
CA SER A 145 12.61 9.00 7.18
C SER A 145 11.25 8.65 7.79
N PHE A 146 11.23 7.61 8.61
CA PHE A 146 10.03 7.14 9.29
C PHE A 146 9.46 8.16 10.29
N ILE A 147 8.18 8.43 10.21
CA ILE A 147 7.46 9.30 11.15
C ILE A 147 6.98 8.47 12.33
N HIS A 148 7.65 8.63 13.50
CA HIS A 148 7.41 7.82 14.69
C HIS A 148 5.99 7.89 15.26
N SER A 149 5.28 9.01 15.08
CA SER A 149 3.88 9.15 15.51
C SER A 149 2.92 8.17 14.80
N SER A 150 3.31 7.62 13.66
CA SER A 150 2.53 6.58 12.96
C SER A 150 2.33 5.31 13.80
N LEU A 151 3.24 5.00 14.73
CA LEU A 151 3.06 3.87 15.66
C LEU A 151 1.86 4.07 16.61
N ALA A 152 1.66 5.29 17.10
CA ALA A 152 0.49 5.60 17.91
C ALA A 152 -0.80 5.54 17.09
N LYS A 153 -0.76 6.09 15.86
CA LYS A 153 -1.88 6.02 14.90
C LYS A 153 -2.26 4.57 14.57
N LEU A 154 -1.28 3.68 14.33
CA LEU A 154 -1.52 2.26 14.09
C LEU A 154 -2.27 1.59 15.24
N ARG A 155 -1.88 1.86 16.49
CA ARG A 155 -2.58 1.31 17.67
C ARG A 155 -4.03 1.80 17.75
N GLN A 156 -4.28 3.09 17.47
CA GLN A 156 -5.63 3.65 17.41
C GLN A 156 -6.46 2.98 16.32
N ILE A 157 -5.91 2.83 15.10
CA ILE A 157 -6.57 2.12 14.00
C ILE A 157 -6.84 0.66 14.36
N ARG A 158 -5.88 -0.03 14.99
CA ARG A 158 -6.10 -1.41 15.44
C ARG A 158 -7.27 -1.51 16.42
N THR A 159 -7.39 -0.56 17.34
CA THR A 159 -8.52 -0.47 18.28
C THR A 159 -9.83 -0.18 17.54
N LEU A 160 -9.81 0.77 16.60
CA LEU A 160 -10.98 1.17 15.81
C LEU A 160 -11.50 0.01 14.93
N VAL A 161 -10.61 -0.74 14.30
CA VAL A 161 -10.93 -1.92 13.49
C VAL A 161 -11.57 -3.02 14.33
N GLY A 162 -11.11 -3.23 15.57
CA GLY A 162 -11.64 -4.24 16.49
C GLY A 162 -11.53 -5.66 15.91
N SER A 163 -12.67 -6.37 15.84
CA SER A 163 -12.76 -7.74 15.30
C SER A 163 -13.00 -7.83 13.80
N ARG A 164 -13.13 -6.71 13.10
CA ARG A 164 -13.33 -6.69 11.64
C ARG A 164 -12.14 -7.28 10.89
N ARG A 165 -12.42 -7.92 9.76
CA ARG A 165 -11.38 -8.50 8.88
C ARG A 165 -10.83 -7.46 7.91
N ILE A 166 -10.30 -6.36 8.45
CA ILE A 166 -9.69 -5.28 7.68
C ILE A 166 -8.17 -5.42 7.81
N GLU A 167 -7.46 -5.43 6.70
CA GLU A 167 -5.99 -5.41 6.70
C GLU A 167 -5.50 -4.01 7.11
N ILE A 168 -4.47 -3.96 7.93
CA ILE A 168 -3.80 -2.71 8.31
C ILE A 168 -2.41 -2.72 7.68
N SER A 169 -2.27 -1.95 6.62
CA SER A 169 -1.03 -1.81 5.87
C SER A 169 -0.28 -0.54 6.30
N VAL A 170 1.04 -0.57 6.25
CA VAL A 170 1.89 0.59 6.52
C VAL A 170 2.80 0.82 5.34
N ASP A 171 2.81 2.05 4.83
CA ASP A 171 3.72 2.47 3.77
C ASP A 171 4.69 3.55 4.25
N GLY A 172 5.93 3.43 3.78
CA GLY A 172 7.03 4.32 4.06
C GLY A 172 7.89 3.91 5.25
N GLY A 173 9.19 4.19 5.15
CA GLY A 173 10.15 3.96 6.23
C GLY A 173 10.24 2.52 6.73
N GLY A 174 9.67 1.56 6.00
CA GLY A 174 9.62 0.14 6.33
C GLY A 174 10.98 -0.52 6.14
N ALA A 175 11.94 -0.18 6.99
CA ALA A 175 13.21 -0.85 7.05
C ALA A 175 13.13 -2.08 7.97
N HIS A 176 14.06 -2.99 7.81
CA HIS A 176 14.17 -4.23 8.57
C HIS A 176 14.11 -4.01 10.10
N ASP A 177 14.71 -2.93 10.59
CA ASP A 177 14.75 -2.55 12.01
C ASP A 177 13.39 -2.13 12.59
N LYS A 178 12.39 -1.81 11.75
CA LYS A 178 11.06 -1.33 12.17
C LYS A 178 9.97 -2.38 11.99
N ALA A 179 10.20 -3.45 11.21
CA ALA A 179 9.19 -4.45 10.89
C ALA A 179 8.53 -5.03 12.16
N ALA A 180 9.31 -5.40 13.17
CA ALA A 180 8.81 -5.91 14.44
C ALA A 180 8.00 -4.86 15.24
N LEU A 181 8.43 -3.59 15.24
CA LEU A 181 7.71 -2.49 15.92
C LEU A 181 6.36 -2.22 15.27
N LEU A 182 6.30 -2.26 13.92
CA LEU A 182 5.08 -2.07 13.14
C LEU A 182 4.10 -3.22 13.38
N ALA A 183 4.58 -4.47 13.36
CA ALA A 183 3.77 -5.65 13.68
C ALA A 183 3.18 -5.55 15.10
N LYS A 184 3.99 -5.17 16.10
CA LYS A 184 3.54 -4.96 17.49
C LYS A 184 2.54 -3.82 17.62
N ALA A 185 2.62 -2.80 16.76
CA ALA A 185 1.68 -1.69 16.75
C ALA A 185 0.33 -2.06 16.06
N GLY A 186 0.24 -3.24 15.42
CA GLY A 186 -0.99 -3.76 14.84
C GLY A 186 -1.01 -3.82 13.31
N ALA A 187 0.11 -3.53 12.64
CA ALA A 187 0.22 -3.71 11.20
C ALA A 187 0.13 -5.20 10.82
N THR A 188 -0.62 -5.49 9.77
CA THR A 188 -0.76 -6.83 9.18
C THR A 188 0.02 -6.97 7.88
N THR A 189 0.28 -5.85 7.19
CA THR A 189 0.99 -5.76 5.91
C THR A 189 2.03 -4.65 5.96
N LEU A 190 3.21 -4.91 5.43
CA LEU A 190 4.29 -3.94 5.28
C LEU A 190 4.53 -3.66 3.80
N VAL A 191 4.40 -2.41 3.39
CA VAL A 191 4.85 -1.92 2.09
C VAL A 191 6.33 -1.56 2.19
N ALA A 192 7.14 -2.07 1.26
CA ALA A 192 8.58 -1.87 1.26
C ALA A 192 9.11 -1.64 -0.16
N GLY A 193 9.57 -0.42 -0.44
CA GLY A 193 10.16 -0.05 -1.73
C GLY A 193 11.68 -0.27 -1.74
N SER A 194 12.44 0.74 -1.32
CA SER A 194 13.91 0.74 -1.35
C SER A 194 14.54 -0.37 -0.50
N ALA A 195 13.87 -0.80 0.58
CA ALA A 195 14.33 -1.93 1.40
C ALA A 195 14.31 -3.27 0.65
N VAL A 196 13.57 -3.37 -0.46
CA VAL A 196 13.53 -4.54 -1.35
C VAL A 196 14.31 -4.27 -2.62
N PHE A 197 13.89 -3.30 -3.42
CA PHE A 197 14.44 -3.07 -4.77
C PHE A 197 15.74 -2.25 -4.78
N GLY A 198 16.12 -1.62 -3.67
CA GLY A 198 17.43 -0.98 -3.49
C GLY A 198 18.55 -1.95 -3.09
N THR A 199 18.27 -3.26 -3.05
CA THR A 199 19.24 -4.31 -2.71
C THR A 199 19.64 -5.14 -3.95
N ASP A 200 20.79 -5.79 -3.89
CA ASP A 200 21.23 -6.70 -4.97
C ASP A 200 20.36 -7.96 -5.07
N ASP A 201 19.75 -8.38 -3.95
CA ASP A 201 18.89 -9.57 -3.88
C ASP A 201 17.49 -9.23 -3.27
N PRO A 202 16.54 -8.77 -4.09
CA PRO A 202 15.16 -8.52 -3.67
C PRO A 202 14.46 -9.72 -3.06
N ALA A 203 14.75 -10.95 -3.54
CA ALA A 203 14.16 -12.16 -2.99
C ALA A 203 14.60 -12.39 -1.55
N ARG A 204 15.86 -12.19 -1.25
CA ARG A 204 16.39 -12.27 0.12
C ARG A 204 15.82 -11.16 0.99
N ALA A 205 15.76 -9.93 0.48
CA ALA A 205 15.22 -8.79 1.23
C ALA A 205 13.76 -9.00 1.68
N VAL A 206 12.92 -9.60 0.83
CA VAL A 206 11.53 -9.98 1.19
C VAL A 206 11.51 -11.00 2.33
N ARG A 207 12.34 -12.05 2.25
CA ARG A 207 12.45 -13.06 3.33
C ARG A 207 12.93 -12.47 4.65
N ASP A 208 13.94 -11.61 4.58
CA ASP A 208 14.53 -10.97 5.77
C ASP A 208 13.51 -10.04 6.46
N LEU A 209 12.74 -9.24 5.68
CA LEU A 209 11.65 -8.40 6.20
C LEU A 209 10.56 -9.24 6.89
N ARG A 210 10.16 -10.35 6.29
CA ARG A 210 9.18 -11.26 6.89
C ARG A 210 9.69 -11.81 8.22
N SER A 211 10.91 -12.32 8.26
CA SER A 211 11.54 -12.86 9.46
C SER A 211 11.66 -11.81 10.56
N ALA A 212 12.07 -10.57 10.21
CA ALA A 212 12.16 -9.47 11.14
C ALA A 212 10.81 -9.09 11.78
N SER A 213 9.70 -9.27 11.05
CA SER A 213 8.35 -9.01 11.56
C SER A 213 7.86 -10.05 12.57
N GLU A 214 8.50 -11.22 12.66
CA GLU A 214 8.10 -12.35 13.52
C GLU A 214 8.89 -12.43 14.83
N VAL A 215 10.00 -11.72 14.96
CA VAL A 215 10.98 -11.82 16.08
C VAL A 215 10.43 -11.37 17.45
N LEU A 216 9.18 -10.88 17.55
CA LEU A 216 8.58 -10.39 18.81
C LEU A 216 7.29 -11.15 19.21
N LYS A 217 7.20 -12.44 18.89
CA LYS A 217 6.16 -13.31 19.48
C LYS A 217 6.54 -13.77 20.88
#